data_5ec5026cb656359f7615d118290c3306
#
_entry.id   5ec5026cb656359f7615d118290c3306
#
_cell.length_a   1.000
_cell.length_b   1.000
_cell.length_c   1.000
_cell.angle_alpha   90.00
_cell.angle_beta   90.00
_cell.angle_gamma   90.00
#
_symmetry.space_group_name_H-M   'P 1'
#
loop_
_entity.id
_entity.type
_entity.pdbx_description
1 polymer ?
#
loop_
_entity_poly.entity_id
_entity_poly.type
_entity_poly.pdbx_seq_one_letter_code
_entity_poly.pdbx_strand_id
1 'polypeptide(L)'
;MNILPSFPLSLHCQMRLSNETIDRIHQQIDIVEVVGDFVSLKRKGLNFWACCPFHNEKSPSFAVNPAKGIFKCFGCGKSGDSITFVQELEGLSYLEAMKYFAKKYGIEIAEDTPRSSEEIQQQNERDSLYIVLNYAKNYFADLLINNEDGKAIGLSYFKERDRKSVV
;
A
#
# COMPACT_ATOMS: atom_id res chain seq x y z
N MET A 1 -27.40 31.63 13.05
CA MET A 1 -28.04 30.40 12.60
C MET A 1 -27.33 29.97 11.32
N ASN A 2 -26.25 29.16 11.44
CA ASN A 2 -25.53 28.63 10.31
C ASN A 2 -25.81 27.12 10.27
N ILE A 3 -26.63 26.74 9.31
CA ILE A 3 -26.96 25.36 9.00
C ILE A 3 -25.80 24.82 8.15
N LEU A 4 -24.97 23.97 8.75
CA LEU A 4 -23.99 23.18 8.01
C LEU A 4 -24.75 22.13 7.19
N PRO A 5 -24.44 21.98 5.90
CA PRO A 5 -25.03 20.92 5.09
C PRO A 5 -24.51 19.57 5.59
N SER A 6 -25.42 18.70 6.02
CA SER A 6 -25.17 17.31 6.30
C SER A 6 -24.76 16.62 4.99
N PHE A 7 -23.47 16.35 4.81
CA PHE A 7 -23.02 15.41 3.79
C PHE A 7 -23.56 14.02 4.12
N PRO A 8 -24.26 13.37 3.19
CA PRO A 8 -24.62 11.97 3.39
C PRO A 8 -23.32 11.18 3.44
N LEU A 9 -23.05 10.53 4.56
CA LEU A 9 -22.07 9.45 4.66
C LEU A 9 -22.49 8.40 3.61
N SER A 10 -21.87 8.49 2.44
CA SER A 10 -21.98 7.46 1.43
C SER A 10 -21.58 6.14 2.07
N LEU A 11 -22.55 5.23 2.18
CA LEU A 11 -22.34 3.83 2.54
C LEU A 11 -21.35 3.28 1.49
N HIS A 12 -20.06 3.39 1.74
CA HIS A 12 -19.07 2.60 1.04
C HIS A 12 -19.27 1.16 1.51
N CYS A 13 -20.08 0.45 0.76
CA CYS A 13 -20.11 -1.01 0.79
C CYS A 13 -18.63 -1.45 0.60
N GLN A 14 -17.96 -1.82 1.68
CA GLN A 14 -16.59 -2.31 1.66
C GLN A 14 -16.63 -3.71 1.06
N MET A 15 -16.70 -3.77 -0.28
CA MET A 15 -16.50 -5.00 -1.03
C MET A 15 -15.09 -5.48 -0.73
N ARG A 16 -14.95 -6.62 -0.10
CA ARG A 16 -13.68 -7.34 0.04
C ARG A 16 -13.58 -8.36 -1.07
N LEU A 17 -12.37 -8.49 -1.59
CA LEU A 17 -12.04 -9.60 -2.46
C LEU A 17 -11.76 -10.82 -1.59
N SER A 18 -12.24 -11.99 -2.00
CA SER A 18 -11.89 -13.23 -1.32
C SER A 18 -10.38 -13.49 -1.45
N ASN A 19 -9.78 -14.15 -0.46
CA ASN A 19 -8.36 -14.52 -0.52
C ASN A 19 -8.05 -15.34 -1.77
N GLU A 20 -8.94 -16.22 -2.16
CA GLU A 20 -8.80 -17.03 -3.39
C GLU A 20 -8.74 -16.15 -4.64
N THR A 21 -9.59 -15.12 -4.74
CA THR A 21 -9.56 -14.18 -5.86
C THR A 21 -8.24 -13.38 -5.86
N ILE A 22 -7.77 -12.95 -4.70
CA ILE A 22 -6.49 -12.25 -4.54
C ILE A 22 -5.33 -13.13 -5.03
N ASP A 23 -5.27 -14.38 -4.58
CA ASP A 23 -4.22 -15.33 -4.97
C ASP A 23 -4.25 -15.62 -6.48
N ARG A 24 -5.43 -15.79 -7.06
CA ARG A 24 -5.60 -15.98 -8.52
C ARG A 24 -5.10 -14.78 -9.32
N ILE A 25 -5.39 -13.57 -8.86
CA ILE A 25 -4.90 -12.34 -9.48
C ILE A 25 -3.36 -12.29 -9.41
N HIS A 26 -2.77 -12.53 -8.23
CA HIS A 26 -1.32 -12.53 -8.06
C HIS A 26 -0.60 -13.57 -8.94
N GLN A 27 -1.20 -14.74 -9.16
CA GLN A 27 -0.63 -15.78 -10.01
C GLN A 27 -0.65 -15.45 -11.50
N GLN A 28 -1.58 -14.61 -11.95
CA GLN A 28 -1.74 -14.25 -13.36
C GLN A 28 -1.02 -12.97 -13.75
N ILE A 29 -0.66 -12.13 -12.79
CA ILE A 29 -0.03 -10.85 -13.07
C ILE A 29 1.43 -11.05 -13.53
N ASP A 30 1.75 -10.62 -14.74
CA ASP A 30 3.12 -10.44 -15.22
C ASP A 30 3.50 -8.97 -15.21
N ILE A 31 4.56 -8.63 -14.48
CA ILE A 31 5.00 -7.23 -14.35
C ILE A 31 5.46 -6.62 -15.66
N VAL A 32 6.03 -7.42 -16.56
CA VAL A 32 6.51 -6.92 -17.87
C VAL A 32 5.33 -6.58 -18.75
N GLU A 33 4.27 -7.40 -18.72
CA GLU A 33 3.02 -7.14 -19.42
C GLU A 33 2.36 -5.88 -18.88
N VAL A 34 2.16 -5.83 -17.55
CA VAL A 34 1.47 -4.71 -16.89
C VAL A 34 2.18 -3.39 -17.15
N VAL A 35 3.50 -3.33 -16.96
CA VAL A 35 4.28 -2.11 -17.21
C VAL A 35 4.35 -1.79 -18.69
N GLY A 36 4.39 -2.82 -19.55
CA GLY A 36 4.42 -2.68 -20.99
C GLY A 36 3.18 -2.01 -21.61
N ASP A 37 2.03 -2.08 -20.93
CA ASP A 37 0.82 -1.38 -21.35
C ASP A 37 0.95 0.15 -21.26
N PHE A 38 1.82 0.64 -20.37
CA PHE A 38 1.97 2.06 -20.07
C PHE A 38 3.26 2.66 -20.64
N VAL A 39 4.34 1.88 -20.70
CA VAL A 39 5.66 2.36 -21.13
C VAL A 39 6.34 1.38 -22.09
N SER A 40 7.07 1.91 -23.05
CA SER A 40 7.82 1.08 -24.00
C SER A 40 9.07 0.49 -23.34
N LEU A 41 8.98 -0.80 -22.99
CA LEU A 41 10.08 -1.55 -22.36
C LEU A 41 11.10 -2.03 -23.38
N LYS A 42 12.38 -1.82 -23.10
CA LYS A 42 13.51 -2.35 -23.88
C LYS A 42 14.27 -3.36 -23.04
N ARG A 43 14.45 -4.57 -23.56
CA ARG A 43 15.22 -5.61 -22.86
C ARG A 43 16.70 -5.25 -22.85
N LYS A 44 17.31 -5.33 -21.65
CA LYS A 44 18.75 -5.15 -21.47
C LYS A 44 19.26 -6.19 -20.45
N GLY A 45 19.80 -7.29 -20.96
CA GLY A 45 20.20 -8.44 -20.15
C GLY A 45 19.00 -9.17 -19.58
N LEU A 46 18.98 -9.34 -18.26
CA LEU A 46 17.90 -10.01 -17.51
C LEU A 46 16.75 -9.08 -17.14
N ASN A 47 16.91 -7.78 -17.33
CA ASN A 47 15.92 -6.77 -16.95
C ASN A 47 15.37 -6.05 -18.18
N PHE A 48 14.23 -5.40 -17.99
CA PHE A 48 13.66 -4.46 -18.95
C PHE A 48 13.86 -3.03 -18.46
N TRP A 49 14.08 -2.10 -19.38
CA TRP A 49 14.35 -0.69 -19.09
C TRP A 49 13.44 0.22 -19.88
N ALA A 50 13.01 1.30 -19.24
CA ALA A 50 12.21 2.37 -19.85
C ALA A 50 12.52 3.72 -19.22
N CYS A 51 12.02 4.80 -19.81
CA CYS A 51 11.89 6.06 -19.12
C CYS A 51 10.78 5.93 -18.07
N CYS A 52 11.01 6.53 -16.90
CA CYS A 52 10.09 6.41 -15.77
C CYS A 52 8.78 7.15 -16.04
N PRO A 53 7.60 6.55 -15.79
CA PRO A 53 6.33 7.24 -15.93
C PRO A 53 6.01 8.20 -14.77
N PHE A 54 6.73 8.09 -13.66
CA PHE A 54 6.46 8.86 -12.44
C PHE A 54 7.21 10.20 -12.38
N HIS A 55 8.22 10.41 -13.24
CA HIS A 55 8.96 11.66 -13.34
C HIS A 55 9.48 11.87 -14.77
N ASN A 56 9.73 13.11 -15.13
CA ASN A 56 10.22 13.43 -16.47
C ASN A 56 11.73 13.20 -16.55
N GLU A 57 12.15 12.33 -17.49
CA GLU A 57 13.56 12.03 -17.75
C GLU A 57 13.83 11.80 -19.23
N LYS A 58 15.08 12.04 -19.64
CA LYS A 58 15.52 11.83 -21.04
C LYS A 58 16.25 10.50 -21.23
N SER A 59 16.76 9.91 -20.16
CA SER A 59 17.51 8.65 -20.17
C SER A 59 16.78 7.58 -19.36
N PRO A 60 16.70 6.33 -19.85
CA PRO A 60 16.01 5.27 -19.15
C PRO A 60 16.63 4.97 -17.78
N SER A 61 15.90 5.21 -16.70
CA SER A 61 16.30 4.86 -15.33
C SER A 61 15.32 3.92 -14.62
N PHE A 62 14.24 3.56 -15.29
CA PHE A 62 13.22 2.65 -14.77
C PHE A 62 13.54 1.21 -15.20
N ALA A 63 13.81 0.35 -14.24
CA ALA A 63 14.14 -1.05 -14.45
C ALA A 63 13.03 -1.97 -13.94
N VAL A 64 12.68 -2.98 -14.73
CA VAL A 64 11.73 -4.04 -14.38
C VAL A 64 12.48 -5.37 -14.38
N ASN A 65 12.39 -6.10 -13.28
CA ASN A 65 12.96 -7.43 -13.12
C ASN A 65 11.85 -8.49 -13.15
N PRO A 66 11.69 -9.25 -14.24
CA PRO A 66 10.63 -10.24 -14.37
C PRO A 66 10.79 -11.41 -13.40
N ALA A 67 12.02 -11.84 -13.12
CA ALA A 67 12.25 -12.96 -12.21
C ALA A 67 11.85 -12.70 -10.76
N LYS A 68 11.87 -11.41 -10.36
CA LYS A 68 11.45 -10.99 -9.02
C LYS A 68 10.05 -10.39 -8.99
N GLY A 69 9.44 -10.11 -10.14
CA GLY A 69 8.14 -9.45 -10.23
C GLY A 69 8.13 -8.01 -9.68
N ILE A 70 9.26 -7.30 -9.76
CA ILE A 70 9.41 -5.95 -9.18
C ILE A 70 9.94 -4.95 -10.20
N PHE A 71 9.57 -3.68 -9.99
CA PHE A 71 10.20 -2.55 -10.66
C PHE A 71 11.01 -1.70 -9.69
N LYS A 72 11.97 -0.95 -10.21
CA LYS A 72 12.69 0.10 -9.49
C LYS A 72 13.12 1.20 -10.44
N CYS A 73 12.83 2.44 -10.07
CA CYS A 73 13.38 3.61 -10.73
C CYS A 73 14.63 4.10 -9.99
N PHE A 74 15.73 4.23 -10.69
CA PHE A 74 17.00 4.74 -10.14
C PHE A 74 17.07 6.28 -10.17
N GLY A 75 16.11 6.95 -10.83
CA GLY A 75 16.00 8.40 -10.87
C GLY A 75 15.22 8.95 -9.65
N CYS A 76 13.98 8.51 -9.47
CA CYS A 76 13.11 8.99 -8.37
C CYS A 76 13.06 8.06 -7.15
N GLY A 77 13.68 6.87 -7.20
CA GLY A 77 13.72 5.93 -6.09
C GLY A 77 12.47 5.06 -5.92
N LYS A 78 11.38 5.32 -6.65
CA LYS A 78 10.15 4.51 -6.56
C LYS A 78 10.42 3.05 -6.93
N SER A 79 9.81 2.14 -6.19
CA SER A 79 9.93 0.69 -6.39
C SER A 79 8.69 -0.02 -5.86
N GLY A 80 8.38 -1.18 -6.42
CA GLY A 80 7.24 -1.98 -5.99
C GLY A 80 6.99 -3.16 -6.93
N ASP A 81 5.84 -3.77 -6.77
CA ASP A 81 5.30 -4.82 -7.63
C ASP A 81 4.33 -4.24 -8.68
N SER A 82 3.69 -5.10 -9.45
CA SER A 82 2.71 -4.70 -10.48
C SER A 82 1.52 -3.94 -9.90
N ILE A 83 1.07 -4.32 -8.71
CA ILE A 83 -0.08 -3.70 -8.06
C ILE A 83 0.27 -2.29 -7.62
N THR A 84 1.41 -2.13 -6.92
CA THR A 84 1.95 -0.84 -6.51
C THR A 84 2.19 0.08 -7.71
N PHE A 85 2.65 -0.49 -8.84
CA PHE A 85 2.86 0.28 -10.06
C PHE A 85 1.57 0.94 -10.56
N VAL A 86 0.49 0.16 -10.68
CA VAL A 86 -0.81 0.67 -11.14
C VAL A 86 -1.44 1.63 -10.12
N GLN A 87 -1.33 1.32 -8.82
CA GLN A 87 -1.80 2.21 -7.76
C GLN A 87 -1.16 3.59 -7.85
N GLU A 88 0.16 3.64 -8.00
CA GLU A 88 0.91 4.89 -8.06
C GLU A 88 0.72 5.67 -9.37
N LEU A 89 0.50 4.96 -10.47
CA LEU A 89 0.35 5.57 -11.78
C LEU A 89 -1.05 6.15 -11.99
N GLU A 90 -2.07 5.38 -11.62
CA GLU A 90 -3.47 5.72 -11.81
C GLU A 90 -4.11 6.37 -10.57
N GLY A 91 -3.39 6.45 -9.46
CA GLY A 91 -3.90 6.99 -8.20
C GLY A 91 -4.99 6.12 -7.57
N LEU A 92 -4.93 4.80 -7.77
CA LEU A 92 -5.93 3.85 -7.32
C LEU A 92 -5.64 3.35 -5.90
N SER A 93 -6.69 3.06 -5.14
CA SER A 93 -6.58 2.27 -3.93
C SER A 93 -6.23 0.82 -4.26
N TYR A 94 -5.75 0.06 -3.26
CA TYR A 94 -5.43 -1.37 -3.44
C TYR A 94 -6.62 -2.17 -4.00
N LEU A 95 -7.82 -1.92 -3.47
CA LEU A 95 -9.02 -2.62 -3.92
C LEU A 95 -9.40 -2.30 -5.38
N GLU A 96 -9.24 -1.04 -5.78
CA GLU A 96 -9.49 -0.61 -7.16
C GLU A 96 -8.45 -1.19 -8.12
N ALA A 97 -7.17 -1.24 -7.73
CA ALA A 97 -6.13 -1.89 -8.51
C ALA A 97 -6.40 -3.40 -8.68
N MET A 98 -6.86 -4.08 -7.63
CA MET A 98 -7.24 -5.48 -7.71
C MET A 98 -8.45 -5.70 -8.64
N LYS A 99 -9.45 -4.83 -8.59
CA LYS A 99 -10.59 -4.87 -9.54
C LYS A 99 -10.14 -4.63 -10.98
N TYR A 100 -9.21 -3.71 -11.19
CA TYR A 100 -8.61 -3.46 -12.50
C TYR A 100 -7.96 -4.74 -13.06
N PHE A 101 -7.14 -5.43 -12.25
CA PHE A 101 -6.51 -6.69 -12.65
C PHE A 101 -7.52 -7.82 -12.87
N ALA A 102 -8.50 -7.96 -11.99
CA ALA A 102 -9.56 -8.95 -12.16
C ALA A 102 -10.30 -8.75 -13.48
N LYS A 103 -10.62 -7.51 -13.84
CA LYS A 103 -11.24 -7.18 -15.12
C LYS A 103 -10.31 -7.45 -16.29
N LYS A 104 -9.02 -7.09 -16.19
CA LYS A 104 -8.02 -7.32 -17.24
C LYS A 104 -7.84 -8.80 -17.56
N TYR A 105 -7.78 -9.63 -16.53
CA TYR A 105 -7.53 -11.08 -16.67
C TYR A 105 -8.81 -11.93 -16.69
N GLY A 106 -9.99 -11.30 -16.71
CA GLY A 106 -11.28 -12.01 -16.77
C GLY A 106 -11.55 -12.88 -15.53
N ILE A 107 -11.03 -12.49 -14.38
CA ILE A 107 -11.24 -13.19 -13.11
C ILE A 107 -12.57 -12.70 -12.53
N GLU A 108 -13.52 -13.61 -12.36
CA GLU A 108 -14.76 -13.29 -11.68
C GLU A 108 -14.46 -12.92 -10.20
N ILE A 109 -14.86 -11.73 -9.81
CA ILE A 109 -14.84 -11.30 -8.43
C ILE A 109 -16.06 -11.92 -7.77
N ALA A 110 -15.86 -12.97 -6.97
CA ALA A 110 -16.91 -13.43 -6.08
C ALA A 110 -17.18 -12.29 -5.10
N GLU A 111 -18.34 -11.65 -5.23
CA GLU A 111 -18.81 -10.71 -4.21
C GLU A 111 -19.06 -11.54 -2.96
N ASP A 112 -18.27 -11.30 -1.92
CA ASP A 112 -18.52 -11.92 -0.62
C ASP A 112 -19.96 -11.61 -0.22
N THR A 113 -20.68 -12.66 0.19
CA THR A 113 -22.01 -12.53 0.77
C THR A 113 -22.02 -11.43 1.83
N PRO A 114 -23.08 -10.63 1.91
CA PRO A 114 -23.15 -9.55 2.88
C PRO A 114 -22.85 -10.10 4.27
N ARG A 115 -21.84 -9.54 4.92
CA ARG A 115 -21.43 -9.95 6.27
C ARG A 115 -22.61 -9.95 7.21
N SER A 116 -22.58 -10.88 8.14
CA SER A 116 -23.50 -10.83 9.25
C SER A 116 -23.31 -9.53 10.03
N SER A 117 -24.40 -9.03 10.64
CA SER A 117 -24.33 -7.82 11.48
C SER A 117 -23.27 -7.93 12.59
N GLU A 118 -23.01 -9.14 13.06
CA GLU A 118 -22.00 -9.45 14.08
C GLU A 118 -20.56 -9.28 13.57
N GLU A 119 -20.27 -9.71 12.34
CA GLU A 119 -18.94 -9.55 11.72
C GLU A 119 -18.62 -8.07 11.44
N ILE A 120 -19.62 -7.30 11.01
CA ILE A 120 -19.49 -5.85 10.82
C ILE A 120 -19.18 -5.17 12.16
N GLN A 121 -19.87 -5.56 13.23
CA GLN A 121 -19.68 -4.99 14.56
C GLN A 121 -18.29 -5.32 15.11
N GLN A 122 -17.82 -6.56 14.98
CA GLN A 122 -16.48 -6.96 15.40
C GLN A 122 -15.39 -6.20 14.62
N GLN A 123 -15.61 -5.96 13.33
CA GLN A 123 -14.65 -5.19 12.53
C GLN A 123 -14.59 -3.73 12.96
N ASN A 124 -15.76 -3.10 13.19
CA ASN A 124 -15.85 -1.72 13.68
C ASN A 124 -15.18 -1.55 15.05
N GLU A 125 -15.30 -2.53 15.94
CA GLU A 125 -14.61 -2.54 17.24
C GLU A 125 -13.08 -2.61 17.05
N ARG A 126 -12.60 -3.49 16.19
CA ARG A 126 -11.15 -3.59 15.87
C ARG A 126 -10.61 -2.30 15.26
N ASP A 127 -11.34 -1.73 14.32
CA ASP A 127 -10.93 -0.48 13.65
C ASP A 127 -10.89 0.69 14.66
N SER A 128 -11.86 0.74 15.58
CA SER A 128 -11.89 1.72 16.68
C SER A 128 -10.69 1.56 17.62
N LEU A 129 -10.37 0.33 18.00
CA LEU A 129 -9.19 0.02 18.82
C LEU A 129 -7.89 0.39 18.10
N TYR A 130 -7.82 0.14 16.79
CA TYR A 130 -6.65 0.48 16.01
C TYR A 130 -6.42 2.00 15.95
N ILE A 131 -7.49 2.78 15.81
CA ILE A 131 -7.43 4.26 15.82
C ILE A 131 -6.89 4.75 17.17
N VAL A 132 -7.42 4.21 18.29
CA VAL A 132 -6.97 4.58 19.65
C VAL A 132 -5.52 4.20 19.87
N LEU A 133 -5.12 2.98 19.47
CA LEU A 133 -3.75 2.52 19.60
C LEU A 133 -2.77 3.36 18.78
N ASN A 134 -3.16 3.74 17.57
CA ASN A 134 -2.32 4.57 16.71
C ASN A 134 -2.18 5.99 17.26
N TYR A 135 -3.25 6.54 17.81
CA TYR A 135 -3.19 7.81 18.52
C TYR A 135 -2.26 7.74 19.74
N ALA A 136 -2.43 6.72 20.58
CA ALA A 136 -1.58 6.51 21.75
C ALA A 136 -0.10 6.34 21.37
N LYS A 137 0.19 5.54 20.35
CA LYS A 137 1.54 5.37 19.78
C LYS A 137 2.16 6.71 19.39
N ASN A 138 1.43 7.53 18.64
CA ASN A 138 1.93 8.81 18.17
C ASN A 138 2.12 9.79 19.35
N TYR A 139 1.20 9.81 20.29
CA TYR A 139 1.29 10.62 21.49
C TYR A 139 2.50 10.26 22.34
N PHE A 140 2.72 8.97 22.60
CA PHE A 140 3.90 8.52 23.36
C PHE A 140 5.22 8.74 22.61
N ALA A 141 5.23 8.57 21.29
CA ALA A 141 6.40 8.87 20.48
C ALA A 141 6.74 10.36 20.52
N ASP A 142 5.74 11.23 20.48
CA ASP A 142 5.92 12.68 20.61
C ASP A 142 6.44 13.08 22.00
N LEU A 143 5.87 12.52 23.06
CA LEU A 143 6.35 12.72 24.44
C LEU A 143 7.82 12.30 24.61
N LEU A 144 8.22 11.14 24.05
CA LEU A 144 9.59 10.65 24.14
C LEU A 144 10.59 11.55 23.41
N ILE A 145 10.18 12.14 22.29
CA ILE A 145 11.09 12.89 21.41
C ILE A 145 11.07 14.39 21.72
N ASN A 146 9.92 14.95 22.07
CA ASN A 146 9.74 16.39 22.18
C ASN A 146 9.66 16.92 23.62
N ASN A 147 9.27 16.07 24.58
CA ASN A 147 9.23 16.45 26.00
C ASN A 147 10.60 16.31 26.66
N GLU A 148 10.97 17.23 27.56
CA GLU A 148 12.25 17.21 28.25
C GLU A 148 12.43 15.98 29.17
N ASP A 149 11.40 15.61 29.92
CA ASP A 149 11.40 14.41 30.78
C ASP A 149 11.44 13.13 29.93
N GLY A 150 10.74 13.11 28.81
CA GLY A 150 10.77 12.01 27.85
C GLY A 150 12.19 11.77 27.30
N LYS A 151 12.89 12.84 26.96
CA LYS A 151 14.28 12.77 26.49
C LYS A 151 15.26 12.34 27.61
N ALA A 152 15.13 12.93 28.78
CA ALA A 152 16.06 12.70 29.87
C ALA A 152 15.91 11.29 30.48
N ILE A 153 14.71 10.83 30.66
CA ILE A 153 14.39 9.55 31.33
C ILE A 153 14.07 8.45 30.34
N GLY A 154 13.06 8.67 29.49
CA GLY A 154 12.54 7.64 28.58
C GLY A 154 13.55 7.20 27.51
N LEU A 155 14.12 8.15 26.78
CA LEU A 155 15.11 7.87 25.72
C LEU A 155 16.41 7.29 26.29
N SER A 156 16.85 7.74 27.46
CA SER A 156 18.05 7.19 28.10
C SER A 156 17.85 5.72 28.49
N TYR A 157 16.69 5.37 29.05
CA TYR A 157 16.35 3.99 29.38
C TYR A 157 16.36 3.06 28.15
N PHE A 158 15.76 3.49 27.04
CA PHE A 158 15.78 2.70 25.80
C PHE A 158 17.19 2.54 25.23
N LYS A 159 18.00 3.59 25.25
CA LYS A 159 19.40 3.52 24.79
C LYS A 159 20.28 2.59 25.63
N GLU A 160 20.05 2.53 26.94
CA GLU A 160 20.74 1.57 27.80
C GLU A 160 20.31 0.13 27.57
N ARG A 161 19.03 -0.09 27.30
CA ARG A 161 18.48 -1.41 27.02
C ARG A 161 18.99 -1.97 25.70
N ASP A 162 19.07 -1.16 24.65
CA ASP A 162 19.62 -1.58 23.35
C ASP A 162 21.10 -1.94 23.42
N ARG A 163 21.88 -1.28 24.26
CA ARG A 163 23.30 -1.66 24.47
C ARG A 163 23.47 -3.02 25.15
N LYS A 164 22.49 -3.49 25.91
CA LYS A 164 22.55 -4.77 26.65
C LYS A 164 22.07 -5.93 25.76
N SER A 165 21.42 -5.69 24.63
CA SER A 165 20.96 -6.74 23.71
C SER A 165 21.97 -7.12 22.62
N VAL A 166 23.18 -6.52 22.63
CA VAL A 166 24.26 -6.76 21.64
C VAL A 166 25.48 -7.47 22.30
N VAL A 167 25.23 -8.31 23.30
CA VAL A 167 26.27 -9.20 23.87
C VAL A 167 25.86 -10.66 23.69
#